data_ab9eed3b8f1f83bc223f17b4cd58c860
#
_entry.id   ab9eed3b8f1f83bc223f17b4cd58c860
#
_cell.length_a   1.000
_cell.length_b   1.000
_cell.length_c   1.000
_cell.angle_alpha   90.00
_cell.angle_beta   90.00
_cell.angle_gamma   90.00
#
_symmetry.space_group_name_H-M   'P 1'
#
loop_
_entity.id
_entity.type
_entity.pdbx_description
1 polymer ?
#
loop_
_entity_poly.entity_id
_entity_poly.type
_entity_poly.pdbx_seq_one_letter_code
_entity_poly.pdbx_strand_id
1 'polypeptide(L)'
;RLDAFERKALAQFRESREADDIATQFSGSLFQREVRMAVPVMMGQACVSCHNTHPESPKRDWQVGDVRGIQAISVHQPIATNLFSFKYLFLYFAGAGTFGIAFAGLQWRQANMFRSMNAELEEANGFLATISMKISKYLSPQIYKSIFSGEKDVVISTERKKLTIFFSDIKDFTETAEHLQPEELTNLLNEYFTEMSVIAHAHGATVDKFIGDAILAFFGDPETRGAREDANACLDMAIAMQRRMGELKGEWRRRGIEKPFEVRMGINTGYCNVGNFGSADRMDYTIIGAEANLAARLQGIAEPGGIVISYETWAHVQDRVRVHRLDPITLKGISGEIVPYAVDGLAENAPGETPGSSTINEESEGLHLRLDLDRLDEDARRRAEAALEKALGVLRRGGDE
;
A
#
# COMPACT_ATOMS: atom_id res chain seq x y z
N ARG A 1 -78.61 63.10 -3.74
CA ARG A 1 -77.59 64.14 -4.04
C ARG A 1 -76.35 63.45 -4.58
N LEU A 2 -75.85 63.92 -5.74
CA LEU A 2 -74.62 63.44 -6.30
C LEU A 2 -73.42 63.87 -5.44
N ASP A 3 -72.46 62.97 -5.21
CA ASP A 3 -71.21 63.36 -4.55
C ASP A 3 -70.21 64.09 -5.49
N ALA A 4 -69.00 64.38 -5.01
CA ALA A 4 -68.03 65.18 -5.79
C ALA A 4 -67.55 64.50 -7.08
N PHE A 5 -67.35 63.19 -7.04
CA PHE A 5 -66.99 62.39 -8.21
C PHE A 5 -68.14 62.34 -9.22
N GLU A 6 -69.32 61.98 -8.72
CA GLU A 6 -70.51 61.84 -9.55
C GLU A 6 -70.84 63.15 -10.24
N ARG A 7 -70.77 64.33 -9.53
CA ARG A 7 -70.95 65.64 -10.14
C ARG A 7 -69.95 65.95 -11.25
N LYS A 8 -68.66 65.58 -11.01
CA LYS A 8 -67.59 65.79 -11.98
C LYS A 8 -67.80 64.95 -13.21
N ALA A 9 -68.11 63.66 -13.01
CA ALA A 9 -68.39 62.73 -14.09
C ALA A 9 -69.59 63.14 -14.92
N LEU A 10 -70.69 63.56 -14.27
CA LEU A 10 -71.86 64.06 -14.97
C LEU A 10 -71.58 65.33 -15.78
N ALA A 11 -70.78 66.25 -15.26
CA ALA A 11 -70.37 67.46 -16.00
C ALA A 11 -69.57 67.10 -17.24
N GLN A 12 -68.54 66.16 -17.09
CA GLN A 12 -67.72 65.67 -18.18
C GLN A 12 -68.55 65.00 -19.30
N PHE A 13 -69.45 64.10 -18.93
CA PHE A 13 -70.32 63.42 -19.89
C PHE A 13 -71.32 64.37 -20.61
N ARG A 14 -71.77 65.42 -19.97
CA ARG A 14 -72.60 66.45 -20.61
C ARG A 14 -71.82 67.28 -21.63
N GLU A 15 -70.49 67.35 -21.45
CA GLU A 15 -69.61 68.10 -22.35
C GLU A 15 -69.20 67.24 -23.54
N SER A 16 -68.82 65.96 -23.31
CA SER A 16 -68.39 64.98 -24.36
C SER A 16 -69.53 64.44 -25.19
N ARG A 17 -70.69 64.25 -24.56
CA ARG A 17 -71.89 63.61 -25.17
C ARG A 17 -71.63 62.24 -25.82
N GLU A 18 -70.63 61.51 -25.40
CA GLU A 18 -70.33 60.18 -25.89
C GLU A 18 -70.95 59.15 -24.98
N ALA A 19 -71.61 58.15 -25.60
CA ALA A 19 -72.32 57.07 -24.88
C ALA A 19 -71.36 56.10 -24.18
N ASP A 20 -70.21 55.93 -24.77
CA ASP A 20 -69.16 54.94 -24.31
C ASP A 20 -68.12 55.57 -23.33
N ASP A 21 -68.31 56.82 -22.95
CA ASP A 21 -67.43 57.51 -22.00
C ASP A 21 -67.50 56.84 -20.60
N ILE A 22 -66.36 56.60 -19.96
CA ILE A 22 -66.27 56.03 -18.64
C ILE A 22 -65.38 56.94 -17.73
N ALA A 23 -66.00 57.46 -16.68
CA ALA A 23 -65.23 58.17 -15.66
C ALA A 23 -64.80 57.20 -14.57
N THR A 24 -63.53 57.17 -14.24
CA THR A 24 -62.94 56.28 -13.17
C THR A 24 -62.27 57.15 -12.10
N GLN A 25 -62.45 56.78 -10.87
CA GLN A 25 -61.70 57.33 -9.74
C GLN A 25 -61.18 56.20 -8.83
N PHE A 26 -59.91 56.32 -8.54
CA PHE A 26 -59.29 55.44 -7.54
C PHE A 26 -59.13 56.18 -6.23
N SER A 27 -59.69 55.68 -5.15
CA SER A 27 -59.61 56.23 -3.81
C SER A 27 -59.26 55.14 -2.77
N GLY A 28 -58.89 55.57 -1.60
CA GLY A 28 -58.58 54.67 -0.49
C GLY A 28 -57.09 54.55 -0.14
N SER A 29 -56.77 53.75 0.89
CA SER A 29 -55.42 53.48 1.38
C SER A 29 -54.78 52.25 0.69
N LEU A 30 -53.51 52.01 0.97
CA LEU A 30 -52.81 50.82 0.50
C LEU A 30 -53.52 49.45 0.82
N PHE A 31 -54.35 49.45 1.85
CA PHE A 31 -55.08 48.28 2.34
C PHE A 31 -56.55 48.21 1.97
N GLN A 32 -57.15 49.37 1.55
CA GLN A 32 -58.54 49.47 1.13
C GLN A 32 -58.60 50.35 -0.11
N ARG A 33 -58.53 49.74 -1.27
CA ARG A 33 -58.73 50.41 -2.55
C ARG A 33 -60.21 50.39 -2.93
N GLU A 34 -60.76 51.51 -3.26
CA GLU A 34 -62.08 51.65 -3.87
C GLU A 34 -61.88 52.17 -5.29
N VAL A 35 -62.45 51.43 -6.23
CA VAL A 35 -62.54 51.87 -7.62
C VAL A 35 -63.95 52.25 -7.89
N ARG A 36 -64.12 53.50 -8.20
CA ARG A 36 -65.43 54.07 -8.59
C ARG A 36 -65.44 54.27 -10.10
N MET A 37 -66.48 53.78 -10.73
CA MET A 37 -66.71 53.93 -12.17
C MET A 37 -68.09 54.54 -12.39
N ALA A 38 -68.18 55.48 -13.30
CA ALA A 38 -69.43 56.08 -13.72
C ALA A 38 -69.57 56.06 -15.23
N VAL A 39 -70.75 55.79 -15.70
CA VAL A 39 -71.11 55.80 -17.14
C VAL A 39 -72.30 56.72 -17.36
N PRO A 40 -72.37 57.38 -18.49
CA PRO A 40 -73.52 58.33 -18.79
C PRO A 40 -74.79 57.50 -19.10
N VAL A 41 -75.92 58.03 -18.67
CA VAL A 41 -77.23 57.55 -19.02
C VAL A 41 -77.78 58.51 -20.12
N MET A 42 -77.73 58.04 -21.33
CA MET A 42 -78.14 58.80 -22.52
C MET A 42 -79.64 58.78 -22.73
N MET A 43 -80.18 59.84 -23.22
CA MET A 43 -81.57 59.94 -23.62
C MET A 43 -81.78 59.39 -25.01
N GLY A 44 -82.39 58.21 -25.08
CA GLY A 44 -82.84 57.61 -26.36
C GLY A 44 -84.19 58.24 -26.84
N GLN A 45 -84.56 57.88 -28.06
CA GLN A 45 -85.78 58.44 -28.68
C GLN A 45 -87.06 58.25 -27.83
N ALA A 46 -87.20 57.05 -27.26
CA ALA A 46 -88.34 56.73 -26.38
C ALA A 46 -88.28 57.49 -25.07
N CYS A 47 -87.06 57.71 -24.52
CA CYS A 47 -86.85 58.48 -23.26
C CYS A 47 -87.24 59.97 -23.44
N VAL A 48 -86.80 60.55 -24.57
CA VAL A 48 -87.07 61.95 -24.91
C VAL A 48 -88.56 62.15 -25.09
N SER A 49 -89.25 61.28 -25.82
CA SER A 49 -90.70 61.35 -26.01
C SER A 49 -91.48 61.30 -24.72
N CYS A 50 -91.14 60.42 -23.83
CA CYS A 50 -91.80 60.30 -22.50
C CYS A 50 -91.47 61.48 -21.57
N HIS A 51 -90.19 61.88 -21.47
CA HIS A 51 -89.74 62.90 -20.53
C HIS A 51 -90.13 64.32 -20.95
N ASN A 52 -90.27 64.60 -22.23
CA ASN A 52 -90.71 65.91 -22.70
C ASN A 52 -92.22 66.09 -22.59
N THR A 53 -93.03 65.03 -22.58
CA THR A 53 -94.48 65.10 -22.43
C THR A 53 -95.01 64.91 -21.01
N HIS A 54 -94.19 64.29 -20.12
CA HIS A 54 -94.60 63.94 -18.76
C HIS A 54 -94.74 65.22 -17.85
N PRO A 55 -95.85 65.41 -17.18
CA PRO A 55 -96.10 66.63 -16.41
C PRO A 55 -95.13 66.87 -15.25
N GLU A 56 -94.58 65.90 -14.65
CA GLU A 56 -93.62 65.99 -13.55
C GLU A 56 -92.16 65.99 -14.00
N SER A 57 -91.87 65.98 -15.32
CA SER A 57 -90.48 66.02 -15.77
C SER A 57 -89.85 67.42 -15.44
N PRO A 58 -88.68 67.41 -14.76
CA PRO A 58 -88.04 68.68 -14.36
C PRO A 58 -87.44 69.48 -15.52
N LYS A 59 -87.28 68.85 -16.68
CA LYS A 59 -86.78 69.39 -17.93
C LYS A 59 -87.62 68.79 -19.08
N ARG A 60 -88.12 69.65 -20.01
CA ARG A 60 -89.04 69.23 -21.10
C ARG A 60 -88.54 69.55 -22.52
N ASP A 61 -87.25 69.87 -22.58
CA ASP A 61 -86.54 70.18 -23.81
C ASP A 61 -85.39 69.23 -24.09
N TRP A 62 -85.57 67.93 -23.69
CA TRP A 62 -84.57 66.91 -23.92
C TRP A 62 -84.46 66.54 -25.39
N GLN A 63 -83.11 66.32 -25.81
CA GLN A 63 -82.82 65.83 -27.16
C GLN A 63 -82.25 64.44 -27.08
N VAL A 64 -82.35 63.67 -28.17
CA VAL A 64 -81.71 62.38 -28.28
C VAL A 64 -80.19 62.56 -28.21
N GLY A 65 -79.55 61.84 -27.34
CA GLY A 65 -78.12 61.97 -27.04
C GLY A 65 -77.78 62.93 -25.89
N ASP A 66 -78.78 63.54 -25.24
CA ASP A 66 -78.56 64.30 -24.03
C ASP A 66 -78.23 63.35 -22.85
N VAL A 67 -77.26 63.74 -21.97
CA VAL A 67 -76.94 63.00 -20.78
C VAL A 67 -77.92 63.34 -19.65
N ARG A 68 -78.82 62.43 -19.31
CA ARG A 68 -79.78 62.56 -18.23
C ARG A 68 -79.20 62.46 -16.84
N GLY A 69 -78.33 61.51 -16.71
CA GLY A 69 -77.70 61.16 -15.41
C GLY A 69 -76.50 60.30 -15.60
N ILE A 70 -76.09 59.76 -14.52
CA ILE A 70 -74.98 58.78 -14.50
C ILE A 70 -75.37 57.51 -13.75
N GLN A 71 -74.80 56.40 -14.11
CA GLN A 71 -74.83 55.19 -13.30
C GLN A 71 -73.43 55.02 -12.73
N ALA A 72 -73.30 55.03 -11.40
CA ALA A 72 -72.02 54.86 -10.72
C ALA A 72 -71.99 53.55 -9.95
N ILE A 73 -70.85 52.87 -10.03
CA ILE A 73 -70.58 51.61 -9.33
C ILE A 73 -69.29 51.80 -8.50
N SER A 74 -69.34 51.43 -7.24
CA SER A 74 -68.20 51.41 -6.35
C SER A 74 -67.79 49.93 -6.11
N VAL A 75 -66.54 49.61 -6.42
CA VAL A 75 -65.98 48.28 -6.13
C VAL A 75 -64.92 48.42 -5.03
N HIS A 76 -65.24 47.91 -3.89
CA HIS A 76 -64.29 47.86 -2.79
C HIS A 76 -63.43 46.62 -2.95
N GLN A 77 -62.09 46.77 -3.08
CA GLN A 77 -61.09 45.66 -3.07
C GLN A 77 -60.37 45.64 -1.71
N PRO A 78 -60.80 44.78 -0.80
CA PRO A 78 -60.12 44.66 0.48
C PRO A 78 -58.80 43.80 0.29
N ILE A 79 -57.68 44.46 0.00
CA ILE A 79 -56.39 43.88 -0.10
C ILE A 79 -56.00 43.21 1.24
N ALA A 80 -56.45 43.73 2.36
CA ALA A 80 -56.19 43.23 3.69
C ALA A 80 -56.71 41.79 3.90
N THR A 81 -57.86 41.42 3.31
CA THR A 81 -58.38 40.05 3.44
C THR A 81 -57.55 39.03 2.65
N ASN A 82 -56.92 39.46 1.55
CA ASN A 82 -56.00 38.61 0.79
C ASN A 82 -54.65 38.45 1.50
N LEU A 83 -54.12 39.48 2.20
CA LEU A 83 -52.88 39.33 2.98
C LEU A 83 -53.02 38.31 4.10
N PHE A 84 -54.16 38.27 4.79
CA PHE A 84 -54.46 37.27 5.82
C PHE A 84 -54.65 35.85 5.25
N SER A 85 -55.01 35.72 4.00
CA SER A 85 -55.08 34.44 3.29
C SER A 85 -53.70 33.82 3.05
N PHE A 86 -52.64 34.64 2.97
CA PHE A 86 -51.24 34.18 2.85
C PHE A 86 -50.62 33.74 4.18
N LYS A 87 -51.31 33.88 5.34
CA LYS A 87 -50.78 33.51 6.66
C LYS A 87 -50.30 32.06 6.71
N TYR A 88 -51.01 31.15 6.08
CA TYR A 88 -50.63 29.72 6.05
C TYR A 88 -49.42 29.47 5.15
N LEU A 89 -49.30 30.19 4.04
CA LEU A 89 -48.13 30.14 3.16
C LEU A 89 -46.88 30.67 3.88
N PHE A 90 -47.04 31.80 4.61
CA PHE A 90 -45.95 32.35 5.42
C PHE A 90 -45.50 31.39 6.53
N LEU A 91 -46.44 30.76 7.25
CA LEU A 91 -46.18 29.77 8.28
C LEU A 91 -45.45 28.53 7.69
N TYR A 92 -45.88 28.10 6.48
CA TYR A 92 -45.22 27.00 5.79
C TYR A 92 -43.75 27.33 5.45
N PHE A 93 -43.48 28.49 4.87
CA PHE A 93 -42.11 28.90 4.55
C PHE A 93 -41.26 29.15 5.80
N ALA A 94 -41.81 29.71 6.83
CA ALA A 94 -41.14 29.91 8.11
C ALA A 94 -40.78 28.51 8.75
N GLY A 95 -41.73 27.58 8.75
CA GLY A 95 -41.51 26.21 9.23
C GLY A 95 -40.50 25.44 8.40
N ALA A 96 -40.61 25.50 7.08
CA ALA A 96 -39.66 24.87 6.17
C ALA A 96 -38.24 25.45 6.31
N GLY A 97 -38.15 26.78 6.46
CA GLY A 97 -36.88 27.49 6.68
C GLY A 97 -36.20 27.08 7.98
N THR A 98 -36.97 27.04 9.10
CA THR A 98 -36.41 26.60 10.40
C THR A 98 -36.00 25.15 10.39
N PHE A 99 -36.79 24.28 9.78
CA PHE A 99 -36.45 22.86 9.59
C PHE A 99 -35.18 22.71 8.73
N GLY A 100 -35.09 23.46 7.61
CA GLY A 100 -33.93 23.47 6.75
C GLY A 100 -32.64 23.87 7.48
N ILE A 101 -32.71 24.94 8.29
CA ILE A 101 -31.58 25.41 9.09
C ILE A 101 -31.18 24.36 10.15
N ALA A 102 -32.16 23.81 10.86
CA ALA A 102 -31.89 22.76 11.85
C ALA A 102 -31.29 21.52 11.23
N PHE A 103 -31.80 21.09 10.06
CA PHE A 103 -31.25 19.96 9.30
C PHE A 103 -29.84 20.23 8.80
N ALA A 104 -29.57 21.41 8.22
CA ALA A 104 -28.25 21.81 7.80
C ALA A 104 -27.26 21.87 8.97
N GLY A 105 -27.68 22.38 10.13
CA GLY A 105 -26.88 22.37 11.36
C GLY A 105 -26.55 20.98 11.86
N LEU A 106 -27.51 20.05 11.80
CA LEU A 106 -27.30 18.63 12.12
C LEU A 106 -26.30 17.98 11.16
N GLN A 107 -26.47 18.18 9.87
CA GLN A 107 -25.54 17.67 8.83
C GLN A 107 -24.13 18.23 9.00
N TRP A 108 -24.01 19.52 9.28
CA TRP A 108 -22.72 20.14 9.53
C TRP A 108 -22.04 19.57 10.78
N ARG A 109 -22.81 19.38 11.86
CA ARG A 109 -22.32 18.75 13.10
C ARG A 109 -21.86 17.31 12.86
N GLN A 110 -22.64 16.52 12.11
CA GLN A 110 -22.26 15.14 11.73
C GLN A 110 -21.00 15.15 10.85
N ALA A 111 -20.93 16.01 9.85
CA ALA A 111 -19.76 16.11 8.97
C ALA A 111 -18.49 16.48 9.74
N ASN A 112 -18.58 17.40 10.71
CA ASN A 112 -17.45 17.76 11.56
C ASN A 112 -17.04 16.62 12.49
N MET A 113 -17.99 15.89 13.06
CA MET A 113 -17.73 14.71 13.88
C MET A 113 -17.05 13.59 13.05
N PHE A 114 -17.53 13.35 11.82
CA PHE A 114 -16.88 12.40 10.90
C PHE A 114 -15.45 12.81 10.54
N ARG A 115 -15.22 14.10 10.30
CA ARG A 115 -13.86 14.61 10.01
C ARG A 115 -12.92 14.42 11.19
N SER A 116 -13.37 14.72 12.41
CA SER A 116 -12.52 14.49 13.60
C SER A 116 -12.25 13.00 13.84
N MET A 117 -13.27 12.14 13.70
CA MET A 117 -13.08 10.69 13.81
C MET A 117 -12.14 10.13 12.75
N ASN A 118 -12.26 10.59 11.51
CA ASN A 118 -11.35 10.16 10.44
C ASN A 118 -9.92 10.62 10.71
N ALA A 119 -9.72 11.85 11.20
CA ALA A 119 -8.40 12.35 11.56
C ALA A 119 -7.78 11.53 12.70
N GLU A 120 -8.54 11.22 13.75
CA GLU A 120 -8.08 10.35 14.85
C GLU A 120 -7.75 8.92 14.35
N LEU A 121 -8.57 8.39 13.43
CA LEU A 121 -8.34 7.07 12.83
C LEU A 121 -7.09 7.06 11.95
N GLU A 122 -6.86 8.09 11.14
CA GLU A 122 -5.65 8.24 10.33
C GLU A 122 -4.39 8.36 11.21
N GLU A 123 -4.46 9.12 12.30
CA GLU A 123 -3.36 9.24 13.27
C GLU A 123 -3.07 7.89 13.94
N ALA A 124 -4.12 7.20 14.42
CA ALA A 124 -3.99 5.88 15.03
C ALA A 124 -3.43 4.84 14.05
N ASN A 125 -3.91 4.82 12.81
CA ASN A 125 -3.39 3.94 11.76
C ASN A 125 -1.93 4.27 11.41
N GLY A 126 -1.58 5.54 11.31
CA GLY A 126 -0.20 5.99 11.08
C GLY A 126 0.73 5.57 12.22
N PHE A 127 0.27 5.68 13.46
CA PHE A 127 1.01 5.21 14.65
C PHE A 127 1.19 3.69 14.63
N LEU A 128 0.12 2.92 14.38
CA LEU A 128 0.19 1.46 14.26
C LEU A 128 1.12 1.01 13.14
N ALA A 129 1.05 1.64 11.97
CA ALA A 129 1.96 1.35 10.86
C ALA A 129 3.42 1.63 11.24
N THR A 130 3.68 2.71 11.97
CA THR A 130 5.02 3.06 12.43
C THR A 130 5.56 2.04 13.43
N ILE A 131 4.74 1.63 14.40
CA ILE A 131 5.12 0.59 15.38
C ILE A 131 5.34 -0.74 14.66
N SER A 132 4.43 -1.14 13.78
CA SER A 132 4.53 -2.35 12.98
C SER A 132 5.85 -2.39 12.19
N MET A 133 6.21 -1.29 11.53
CA MET A 133 7.49 -1.16 10.82
C MET A 133 8.71 -1.21 11.75
N LYS A 134 8.63 -0.71 12.98
CA LYS A 134 9.73 -0.84 13.96
C LYS A 134 9.87 -2.28 14.45
N ILE A 135 8.75 -2.95 14.74
CA ILE A 135 8.74 -4.35 15.19
C ILE A 135 9.25 -5.29 14.08
N SER A 136 8.94 -5.00 12.81
CA SER A 136 9.42 -5.83 11.69
C SER A 136 10.94 -5.95 11.60
N LYS A 137 11.69 -5.01 12.20
CA LYS A 137 13.16 -5.08 12.26
C LYS A 137 13.71 -6.08 13.27
N TYR A 138 12.87 -6.57 14.19
CA TYR A 138 13.25 -7.54 15.22
C TYR A 138 12.78 -8.96 14.91
N LEU A 139 12.00 -9.13 13.83
CA LEU A 139 11.49 -10.42 13.37
C LEU A 139 12.01 -10.69 11.95
N SER A 140 12.16 -11.97 11.61
CA SER A 140 12.40 -12.29 10.20
C SER A 140 11.19 -11.86 9.36
N PRO A 141 11.38 -11.40 8.11
CA PRO A 141 10.28 -10.95 7.26
C PRO A 141 9.19 -12.00 7.06
N GLN A 142 9.55 -13.29 7.01
CA GLN A 142 8.61 -14.39 6.86
C GLN A 142 7.72 -14.54 8.10
N ILE A 143 8.31 -14.46 9.30
CA ILE A 143 7.56 -14.53 10.57
C ILE A 143 6.69 -13.29 10.75
N TYR A 144 7.23 -12.11 10.46
CA TYR A 144 6.46 -10.88 10.48
C TYR A 144 5.22 -10.99 9.58
N LYS A 145 5.41 -11.42 8.31
CA LYS A 145 4.33 -11.62 7.35
C LYS A 145 3.28 -12.59 7.89
N SER A 146 3.71 -13.75 8.39
CA SER A 146 2.81 -14.81 8.88
C SER A 146 1.99 -14.39 10.11
N ILE A 147 2.54 -13.58 11.02
CA ILE A 147 1.83 -13.03 12.18
C ILE A 147 0.82 -11.96 11.74
N PHE A 148 1.24 -11.00 10.91
CA PHE A 148 0.40 -9.88 10.50
C PHE A 148 -0.65 -10.23 9.43
N SER A 149 -0.46 -11.34 8.68
CA SER A 149 -1.51 -11.89 7.81
C SER A 149 -2.57 -12.70 8.57
N GLY A 150 -2.32 -13.00 9.86
CA GLY A 150 -3.21 -13.83 10.67
C GLY A 150 -3.10 -15.34 10.40
N GLU A 151 -2.06 -15.78 9.65
CA GLU A 151 -1.81 -17.20 9.39
C GLU A 151 -1.29 -17.94 10.64
N LYS A 152 -0.53 -17.23 11.48
CA LYS A 152 -0.02 -17.76 12.75
C LYS A 152 -0.41 -16.85 13.91
N ASP A 153 -0.94 -17.46 14.95
CA ASP A 153 -1.17 -16.78 16.23
C ASP A 153 0.11 -16.70 17.06
N VAL A 154 0.22 -15.64 17.87
CA VAL A 154 1.32 -15.45 18.81
C VAL A 154 1.02 -16.21 20.11
N VAL A 155 1.04 -17.52 20.02
CA VAL A 155 0.83 -18.44 21.16
C VAL A 155 2.03 -19.40 21.27
N ILE A 156 2.30 -19.90 22.48
CA ILE A 156 3.33 -20.93 22.68
C ILE A 156 2.84 -22.21 22.02
N SER A 157 3.38 -22.49 20.84
CA SER A 157 3.09 -23.71 20.09
C SER A 157 4.26 -24.08 19.22
N THR A 158 4.53 -25.36 19.07
CA THR A 158 5.63 -25.88 18.26
C THR A 158 5.15 -27.02 17.40
N GLU A 159 5.73 -27.11 16.21
CA GLU A 159 5.51 -28.20 15.27
C GLU A 159 6.81 -28.92 14.97
N ARG A 160 6.73 -30.24 14.76
CA ARG A 160 7.88 -31.03 14.32
C ARG A 160 7.92 -31.03 12.80
N LYS A 161 8.94 -30.37 12.23
CA LYS A 161 9.13 -30.25 10.78
C LYS A 161 10.51 -30.72 10.37
N LYS A 162 10.62 -31.20 9.11
CA LYS A 162 11.91 -31.44 8.49
C LYS A 162 12.43 -30.14 7.91
N LEU A 163 13.51 -29.63 8.47
CA LEU A 163 14.12 -28.35 8.13
C LEU A 163 15.53 -28.56 7.59
N THR A 164 15.99 -27.65 6.74
CA THR A 164 17.40 -27.50 6.43
C THR A 164 17.95 -26.32 7.22
N ILE A 165 18.92 -26.58 8.07
CA ILE A 165 19.41 -25.66 9.10
C ILE A 165 20.81 -25.20 8.69
N PHE A 166 21.04 -23.93 8.75
CA PHE A 166 22.30 -23.27 8.44
C PHE A 166 22.86 -22.56 9.67
N PHE A 167 24.15 -22.81 9.91
CA PHE A 167 24.94 -22.03 10.85
C PHE A 167 26.16 -21.45 10.14
N SER A 168 26.45 -20.18 10.45
CA SER A 168 27.73 -19.57 10.10
C SER A 168 28.36 -18.91 11.31
N ASP A 169 29.67 -18.76 11.31
CA ASP A 169 30.44 -18.14 12.38
C ASP A 169 31.74 -17.55 11.82
N ILE A 170 32.21 -16.47 12.43
CA ILE A 170 33.46 -15.83 12.01
C ILE A 170 34.63 -16.54 12.70
N LYS A 171 35.58 -16.98 11.89
CA LYS A 171 36.77 -17.66 12.40
C LYS A 171 37.60 -16.71 13.27
N ASP A 172 37.98 -17.21 14.48
CA ASP A 172 38.81 -16.48 15.44
C ASP A 172 38.32 -15.07 15.76
N PHE A 173 36.94 -14.90 15.81
CA PHE A 173 36.31 -13.60 16.06
C PHE A 173 36.78 -12.93 17.35
N THR A 174 36.95 -13.67 18.44
CA THR A 174 37.42 -13.14 19.72
C THR A 174 38.80 -12.48 19.58
N GLU A 175 39.73 -13.14 18.89
CA GLU A 175 41.07 -12.57 18.62
C GLU A 175 40.97 -11.32 17.73
N THR A 176 40.14 -11.36 16.69
CA THR A 176 39.94 -10.21 15.81
C THR A 176 39.31 -9.03 16.56
N ALA A 177 38.35 -9.32 17.45
CA ALA A 177 37.68 -8.31 18.27
C ALA A 177 38.64 -7.61 19.26
N GLU A 178 39.64 -8.30 19.76
CA GLU A 178 40.64 -7.72 20.66
C GLU A 178 41.59 -6.72 19.97
N HIS A 179 41.74 -6.83 18.65
CA HIS A 179 42.65 -5.98 17.84
C HIS A 179 41.98 -4.77 17.20
N LEU A 180 40.64 -4.72 17.13
CA LEU A 180 39.87 -3.63 16.53
C LEU A 180 39.32 -2.67 17.59
N GLN A 181 39.14 -1.40 17.20
CA GLN A 181 38.38 -0.46 18.04
C GLN A 181 36.91 -0.88 18.06
N PRO A 182 36.18 -0.73 19.18
CA PRO A 182 34.79 -1.16 19.31
C PRO A 182 33.86 -0.62 18.23
N GLU A 183 34.04 0.63 17.80
CA GLU A 183 33.25 1.25 16.75
C GLU A 183 33.53 0.63 15.37
N GLU A 184 34.79 0.35 15.08
CA GLU A 184 35.21 -0.29 13.83
C GLU A 184 34.68 -1.73 13.76
N LEU A 185 34.84 -2.50 14.84
CA LEU A 185 34.30 -3.85 14.96
C LEU A 185 32.79 -3.86 14.75
N THR A 186 32.06 -2.92 15.39
CA THR A 186 30.60 -2.80 15.27
C THR A 186 30.20 -2.51 13.81
N ASN A 187 30.91 -1.60 13.14
CA ASN A 187 30.62 -1.27 11.75
C ASN A 187 30.86 -2.44 10.82
N LEU A 188 31.98 -3.15 10.96
CA LEU A 188 32.29 -4.34 10.16
C LEU A 188 31.28 -5.46 10.39
N LEU A 189 30.90 -5.71 11.65
CA LEU A 189 29.94 -6.75 11.99
C LEU A 189 28.54 -6.42 11.45
N ASN A 190 28.11 -5.16 11.55
CA ASN A 190 26.82 -4.73 10.97
C ASN A 190 26.81 -4.80 9.43
N GLU A 191 27.93 -4.48 8.77
CA GLU A 191 28.08 -4.64 7.33
C GLU A 191 27.98 -6.14 6.94
N TYR A 192 28.71 -6.99 7.65
CA TYR A 192 28.62 -8.44 7.49
C TYR A 192 27.18 -8.96 7.64
N PHE A 193 26.50 -8.66 8.74
CA PHE A 193 25.14 -9.10 8.98
C PHE A 193 24.17 -8.58 7.93
N THR A 194 24.34 -7.33 7.49
CA THR A 194 23.47 -6.73 6.45
C THR A 194 23.61 -7.49 5.13
N GLU A 195 24.84 -7.70 4.68
CA GLU A 195 25.11 -8.40 3.42
C GLU A 195 24.61 -9.87 3.46
N MET A 196 24.91 -10.57 4.54
CA MET A 196 24.47 -11.97 4.71
C MET A 196 22.94 -12.07 4.82
N SER A 197 22.28 -11.15 5.50
CA SER A 197 20.82 -11.14 5.60
C SER A 197 20.13 -10.89 4.26
N VAL A 198 20.67 -9.99 3.44
CA VAL A 198 20.15 -9.73 2.08
C VAL A 198 20.21 -11.01 1.25
N ILE A 199 21.34 -11.74 1.30
CA ILE A 199 21.49 -13.00 0.59
C ILE A 199 20.53 -14.06 1.14
N ALA A 200 20.42 -14.18 2.48
CA ALA A 200 19.52 -15.13 3.12
C ALA A 200 18.06 -14.93 2.68
N HIS A 201 17.60 -13.68 2.71
CA HIS A 201 16.23 -13.36 2.29
C HIS A 201 16.00 -13.60 0.79
N ALA A 202 16.97 -13.28 -0.06
CA ALA A 202 16.87 -13.52 -1.51
C ALA A 202 16.69 -15.01 -1.85
N HIS A 203 17.25 -15.93 -1.03
CA HIS A 203 17.10 -17.37 -1.20
C HIS A 203 15.89 -17.97 -0.46
N GLY A 204 15.17 -17.16 0.34
CA GLY A 204 13.97 -17.58 1.07
C GLY A 204 14.27 -18.21 2.45
N ALA A 205 15.45 -17.95 3.02
CA ALA A 205 15.80 -18.39 4.36
C ALA A 205 15.02 -17.63 5.43
N THR A 206 14.60 -18.32 6.47
CA THR A 206 14.16 -17.71 7.73
C THR A 206 15.38 -17.51 8.60
N VAL A 207 15.83 -16.24 8.75
CA VAL A 207 16.90 -15.90 9.68
C VAL A 207 16.30 -15.92 11.08
N ASP A 208 16.74 -16.85 11.92
CA ASP A 208 16.27 -17.00 13.30
C ASP A 208 16.86 -15.89 14.17
N LYS A 209 18.17 -15.89 14.33
CA LYS A 209 18.88 -14.90 15.18
C LYS A 209 20.37 -14.83 14.86
N PHE A 210 20.95 -13.74 15.33
CA PHE A 210 22.40 -13.61 15.45
C PHE A 210 22.82 -14.02 16.86
N ILE A 211 23.85 -14.85 16.97
CA ILE A 211 24.37 -15.38 18.23
C ILE A 211 25.84 -14.94 18.34
N GLY A 212 26.08 -13.76 18.91
CA GLY A 212 27.40 -13.13 18.82
C GLY A 212 27.72 -12.75 17.38
N ASP A 213 28.73 -13.41 16.79
CA ASP A 213 29.13 -13.28 15.39
C ASP A 213 28.54 -14.36 14.47
N ALA A 214 27.81 -15.31 15.03
CA ALA A 214 27.18 -16.41 14.30
C ALA A 214 25.79 -16.02 13.77
N ILE A 215 25.43 -16.63 12.64
CA ILE A 215 24.09 -16.56 12.04
C ILE A 215 23.44 -17.93 12.11
N LEU A 216 22.23 -18.01 12.70
CA LEU A 216 21.35 -19.15 12.61
C LEU A 216 20.22 -18.84 11.64
N ALA A 217 20.07 -19.66 10.62
CA ALA A 217 18.98 -19.59 9.66
C ALA A 217 18.46 -20.99 9.32
N PHE A 218 17.25 -21.08 8.81
CA PHE A 218 16.68 -22.35 8.37
C PHE A 218 15.72 -22.18 7.20
N PHE A 219 15.45 -23.30 6.52
CA PHE A 219 14.48 -23.43 5.42
C PHE A 219 13.47 -24.51 5.77
N GLY A 220 12.22 -24.36 5.27
CA GLY A 220 11.15 -25.32 5.50
C GLY A 220 10.07 -24.84 6.47
N ASP A 221 10.20 -23.63 7.03
CA ASP A 221 9.19 -22.96 7.84
C ASP A 221 9.44 -21.43 7.84
N PRO A 222 8.40 -20.57 7.85
CA PRO A 222 6.97 -20.89 7.71
C PRO A 222 6.58 -21.41 6.33
N GLU A 223 7.34 -21.10 5.30
CA GLU A 223 7.14 -21.54 3.92
C GLU A 223 8.11 -22.69 3.59
N THR A 224 7.66 -23.69 2.85
CA THR A 224 8.50 -24.77 2.35
C THR A 224 8.23 -25.01 0.87
N ARG A 225 9.30 -25.36 0.14
CA ARG A 225 9.24 -25.83 -1.26
C ARG A 225 9.40 -27.36 -1.35
N GLY A 226 9.57 -28.01 -0.21
CA GLY A 226 9.94 -29.41 -0.09
C GLY A 226 11.39 -29.59 0.35
N ALA A 227 11.68 -30.66 1.07
CA ALA A 227 12.99 -30.88 1.72
C ALA A 227 14.20 -30.81 0.76
N ARG A 228 14.02 -31.24 -0.50
CA ARG A 228 15.07 -31.18 -1.51
C ARG A 228 15.34 -29.77 -1.98
N GLU A 229 14.29 -29.05 -2.31
CA GLU A 229 14.35 -27.66 -2.79
C GLU A 229 14.84 -26.73 -1.69
N ASP A 230 14.41 -26.95 -0.45
CA ASP A 230 14.86 -26.22 0.72
C ASP A 230 16.37 -26.45 0.99
N ALA A 231 16.86 -27.69 0.84
CA ALA A 231 18.28 -28.00 0.96
C ALA A 231 19.12 -27.39 -0.18
N ASN A 232 18.61 -27.42 -1.40
CA ASN A 232 19.24 -26.74 -2.55
C ASN A 232 19.31 -25.21 -2.34
N ALA A 233 18.24 -24.60 -1.93
CA ALA A 233 18.20 -23.15 -1.68
C ALA A 233 19.15 -22.73 -0.54
N CYS A 234 19.25 -23.55 0.51
CA CYS A 234 20.20 -23.34 1.59
C CYS A 234 21.66 -23.42 1.12
N LEU A 235 21.98 -24.40 0.29
CA LEU A 235 23.31 -24.55 -0.28
C LEU A 235 23.66 -23.38 -1.22
N ASP A 236 22.74 -23.00 -2.11
CA ASP A 236 22.93 -21.86 -3.01
C ASP A 236 23.16 -20.57 -2.22
N MET A 237 22.41 -20.36 -1.14
CA MET A 237 22.61 -19.27 -0.19
C MET A 237 24.01 -19.28 0.40
N ALA A 238 24.47 -20.44 0.93
CA ALA A 238 25.78 -20.56 1.55
C ALA A 238 26.91 -20.27 0.56
N ILE A 239 26.81 -20.75 -0.68
CA ILE A 239 27.78 -20.48 -1.76
C ILE A 239 27.77 -18.98 -2.12
N ALA A 240 26.59 -18.37 -2.24
CA ALA A 240 26.47 -16.93 -2.50
C ALA A 240 27.06 -16.09 -1.37
N MET A 241 26.84 -16.48 -0.12
CA MET A 241 27.43 -15.84 1.05
C MET A 241 28.97 -15.93 1.03
N GLN A 242 29.55 -17.10 0.76
CA GLN A 242 31.02 -17.26 0.66
C GLN A 242 31.62 -16.42 -0.46
N ARG A 243 30.95 -16.35 -1.63
CA ARG A 243 31.39 -15.49 -2.71
C ARG A 243 31.38 -14.01 -2.29
N ARG A 244 30.29 -13.54 -1.65
CA ARG A 244 30.20 -12.17 -1.16
C ARG A 244 31.23 -11.87 -0.08
N MET A 245 31.52 -12.83 0.80
CA MET A 245 32.61 -12.72 1.77
C MET A 245 33.97 -12.53 1.11
N GLY A 246 34.24 -13.23 0.01
CA GLY A 246 35.45 -13.01 -0.79
C GLY A 246 35.58 -11.58 -1.33
N GLU A 247 34.48 -10.99 -1.79
CA GLU A 247 34.43 -9.61 -2.24
C GLU A 247 34.66 -8.63 -1.09
N LEU A 248 33.90 -8.78 0.02
CA LEU A 248 34.00 -7.98 1.25
C LEU A 248 35.42 -8.01 1.80
N LYS A 249 36.06 -9.18 1.84
CA LYS A 249 37.47 -9.34 2.25
C LYS A 249 38.39 -8.44 1.43
N GLY A 250 38.19 -8.34 0.13
CA GLY A 250 38.91 -7.43 -0.76
C GLY A 250 38.62 -5.95 -0.47
N GLU A 251 37.35 -5.62 -0.21
CA GLU A 251 36.92 -4.26 0.12
C GLU A 251 37.49 -3.80 1.47
N TRP A 252 37.43 -4.64 2.50
CA TRP A 252 37.96 -4.36 3.84
C TRP A 252 39.49 -4.18 3.83
N ARG A 253 40.23 -5.00 3.05
CA ARG A 253 41.68 -4.83 2.88
C ARG A 253 42.02 -3.46 2.26
N ARG A 254 41.25 -3.02 1.26
CA ARG A 254 41.43 -1.68 0.67
C ARG A 254 41.15 -0.53 1.63
N ARG A 255 40.29 -0.78 2.64
CA ARG A 255 40.01 0.17 3.74
C ARG A 255 41.03 0.10 4.89
N GLY A 256 42.02 -0.75 4.79
CA GLY A 256 43.10 -0.86 5.79
C GLY A 256 42.87 -1.93 6.87
N ILE A 257 41.84 -2.78 6.73
CA ILE A 257 41.63 -3.90 7.67
C ILE A 257 42.63 -5.01 7.33
N GLU A 258 43.58 -5.22 8.22
CA GLU A 258 44.67 -6.21 8.02
C GLU A 258 44.14 -7.65 8.08
N LYS A 259 43.26 -7.94 9.06
CA LYS A 259 42.64 -9.24 9.26
C LYS A 259 41.13 -9.18 8.99
N PRO A 260 40.69 -9.23 7.74
CA PRO A 260 39.26 -9.26 7.41
C PRO A 260 38.62 -10.58 7.85
N PHE A 261 37.31 -10.55 8.10
CA PHE A 261 36.56 -11.72 8.56
C PHE A 261 36.63 -12.89 7.55
N GLU A 262 36.75 -14.09 8.06
CA GLU A 262 36.60 -15.34 7.34
C GLU A 262 35.50 -16.17 8.00
N VAL A 263 34.57 -16.66 7.21
CA VAL A 263 33.35 -17.29 7.72
C VAL A 263 33.39 -18.79 7.44
N ARG A 264 33.02 -19.58 8.43
CA ARG A 264 32.78 -21.02 8.33
C ARG A 264 31.29 -21.28 8.33
N MET A 265 30.85 -22.27 7.55
CA MET A 265 29.44 -22.59 7.40
C MET A 265 29.17 -24.09 7.57
N GLY A 266 28.06 -24.39 8.25
CA GLY A 266 27.56 -25.75 8.45
C GLY A 266 26.10 -25.90 8.08
N ILE A 267 25.74 -26.95 7.35
CA ILE A 267 24.37 -27.22 6.93
C ILE A 267 23.94 -28.61 7.32
N ASN A 268 22.80 -28.76 7.94
CA ASN A 268 22.19 -30.03 8.26
C ASN A 268 20.70 -30.05 7.93
N THR A 269 20.20 -31.17 7.43
CA THR A 269 18.78 -31.40 7.16
C THR A 269 18.21 -32.44 8.09
N GLY A 270 17.19 -32.13 8.86
CA GLY A 270 16.59 -33.07 9.80
C GLY A 270 15.32 -32.55 10.48
N TYR A 271 14.78 -33.36 11.40
CA TYR A 271 13.55 -33.01 12.11
C TYR A 271 13.82 -32.19 13.37
N CYS A 272 13.35 -30.95 13.37
CA CYS A 272 13.37 -30.09 14.54
C CYS A 272 11.93 -29.68 14.97
N ASN A 273 11.82 -29.30 16.22
CA ASN A 273 10.65 -28.54 16.66
C ASN A 273 10.85 -27.07 16.31
N VAL A 274 9.92 -26.48 15.58
CA VAL A 274 9.91 -25.07 15.16
C VAL A 274 8.65 -24.39 15.68
N GLY A 275 8.74 -23.17 16.13
CA GLY A 275 7.60 -22.41 16.62
C GLY A 275 7.98 -21.44 17.73
N ASN A 276 6.97 -21.01 18.49
CA ASN A 276 7.14 -20.06 19.60
C ASN A 276 7.56 -20.82 20.87
N PHE A 277 8.74 -20.51 21.37
CA PHE A 277 9.27 -21.01 22.63
C PHE A 277 9.44 -19.89 23.62
N GLY A 278 9.20 -20.14 24.91
CA GLY A 278 9.45 -19.18 25.97
C GLY A 278 8.35 -19.13 27.01
N SER A 279 8.08 -17.95 27.53
CA SER A 279 7.02 -17.68 28.49
C SER A 279 5.88 -16.88 27.87
N ALA A 280 4.78 -16.71 28.59
CA ALA A 280 3.67 -15.86 28.15
C ALA A 280 4.08 -14.40 27.87
N ASP A 281 5.10 -13.90 28.57
CA ASP A 281 5.55 -12.51 28.46
C ASP A 281 6.71 -12.33 27.48
N ARG A 282 7.41 -13.42 27.11
CA ARG A 282 8.56 -13.39 26.19
C ARG A 282 8.66 -14.69 25.42
N MET A 283 8.51 -14.59 24.12
CA MET A 283 8.59 -15.69 23.17
C MET A 283 9.61 -15.40 22.09
N ASP A 284 10.34 -16.45 21.69
CA ASP A 284 11.20 -16.43 20.52
C ASP A 284 10.66 -17.45 19.51
N TYR A 285 10.47 -17.04 18.27
CA TYR A 285 10.23 -17.98 17.19
C TYR A 285 11.55 -18.57 16.76
N THR A 286 11.76 -19.85 17.02
CA THR A 286 13.07 -20.50 16.83
C THR A 286 12.93 -22.00 16.60
N ILE A 287 14.04 -22.66 16.36
CA ILE A 287 14.15 -24.11 16.23
C ILE A 287 14.86 -24.71 17.43
N ILE A 288 14.36 -25.86 17.90
CA ILE A 288 15.03 -26.65 18.96
C ILE A 288 15.10 -28.10 18.52
N GLY A 289 16.31 -28.70 18.59
CA GLY A 289 16.55 -30.09 18.28
C GLY A 289 18.03 -30.44 18.17
N ALA A 290 18.33 -31.73 18.18
CA ALA A 290 19.68 -32.24 17.99
C ALA A 290 20.27 -31.84 16.62
N GLU A 291 19.40 -31.71 15.63
CA GLU A 291 19.76 -31.35 14.26
C GLU A 291 20.32 -29.92 14.13
N ALA A 292 19.82 -28.98 14.94
CA ALA A 292 20.38 -27.61 15.02
C ALA A 292 21.79 -27.64 15.62
N ASN A 293 22.01 -28.47 16.66
CA ASN A 293 23.32 -28.64 17.26
C ASN A 293 24.30 -29.31 16.28
N LEU A 294 23.82 -30.24 15.45
CA LEU A 294 24.66 -30.87 14.41
C LEU A 294 25.12 -29.82 13.38
N ALA A 295 24.22 -28.95 12.89
CA ALA A 295 24.60 -27.87 11.95
C ALA A 295 25.69 -26.97 12.55
N ALA A 296 25.53 -26.54 13.82
CA ALA A 296 26.53 -25.76 14.53
C ALA A 296 27.89 -26.48 14.67
N ARG A 297 27.90 -27.82 14.86
CA ARG A 297 29.12 -28.58 14.93
C ARG A 297 29.80 -28.77 13.57
N LEU A 298 29.00 -28.95 12.52
CA LEU A 298 29.52 -29.01 11.13
C LEU A 298 30.21 -27.69 10.77
N GLN A 299 29.62 -26.55 11.17
CA GLN A 299 30.22 -25.23 11.01
C GLN A 299 31.57 -25.15 11.74
N GLY A 300 31.65 -25.70 12.97
CA GLY A 300 32.90 -25.63 13.80
C GLY A 300 34.08 -26.42 13.21
N ILE A 301 33.84 -27.41 12.37
CA ILE A 301 34.91 -28.22 11.71
C ILE A 301 35.18 -27.73 10.28
N ALA A 302 34.42 -26.80 9.76
CA ALA A 302 34.66 -26.25 8.44
C ALA A 302 35.96 -25.42 8.43
N GLU A 303 36.70 -25.49 7.34
CA GLU A 303 37.83 -24.61 7.08
C GLU A 303 37.34 -23.17 6.87
N PRO A 304 38.18 -22.15 7.14
CA PRO A 304 37.85 -20.78 6.83
C PRO A 304 37.48 -20.59 5.34
N GLY A 305 36.31 -20.02 5.08
CA GLY A 305 35.76 -19.93 3.72
C GLY A 305 35.06 -21.20 3.23
N GLY A 306 35.05 -22.29 4.04
CA GLY A 306 34.45 -23.56 3.70
C GLY A 306 33.00 -23.73 4.13
N ILE A 307 32.35 -24.72 3.52
CA ILE A 307 30.98 -25.17 3.82
C ILE A 307 31.04 -26.66 4.10
N VAL A 308 30.54 -27.09 5.25
CA VAL A 308 30.44 -28.52 5.63
C VAL A 308 28.99 -28.91 5.78
N ILE A 309 28.58 -30.01 5.19
CA ILE A 309 27.21 -30.50 5.18
C ILE A 309 27.12 -31.92 5.77
N SER A 310 25.95 -32.26 6.32
CA SER A 310 25.65 -33.62 6.77
C SER A 310 25.36 -34.56 5.59
N TYR A 311 25.35 -35.88 5.86
CA TYR A 311 24.90 -36.87 4.89
C TYR A 311 23.48 -36.64 4.43
N GLU A 312 22.58 -36.30 5.35
CA GLU A 312 21.15 -36.00 5.06
C GLU A 312 21.02 -34.84 4.12
N THR A 313 21.81 -33.77 4.30
CA THR A 313 21.84 -32.63 3.37
C THR A 313 22.42 -33.04 2.03
N TRP A 314 23.56 -33.74 2.05
CA TRP A 314 24.23 -34.25 0.83
C TRP A 314 23.28 -35.08 -0.02
N ALA A 315 22.52 -36.01 0.58
CA ALA A 315 21.56 -36.85 -0.13
C ALA A 315 20.49 -36.05 -0.93
N HIS A 316 20.19 -34.82 -0.50
CA HIS A 316 19.28 -33.93 -1.22
C HIS A 316 19.96 -33.11 -2.35
N VAL A 317 21.28 -32.87 -2.24
CA VAL A 317 22.02 -31.95 -3.13
C VAL A 317 23.10 -32.63 -3.96
N GLN A 318 23.24 -33.96 -3.87
CA GLN A 318 24.35 -34.75 -4.46
C GLN A 318 24.54 -34.56 -5.97
N ASP A 319 23.45 -34.30 -6.69
CA ASP A 319 23.47 -34.05 -8.15
C ASP A 319 24.04 -32.69 -8.53
N ARG A 320 24.20 -31.78 -7.55
CA ARG A 320 24.54 -30.36 -7.76
C ARG A 320 25.92 -29.97 -7.23
N VAL A 321 26.51 -30.78 -6.35
CA VAL A 321 27.75 -30.40 -5.68
C VAL A 321 28.79 -31.55 -5.73
N ARG A 322 30.05 -31.12 -5.84
CA ARG A 322 31.19 -32.00 -5.54
C ARG A 322 31.55 -31.84 -4.07
N VAL A 323 31.75 -32.93 -3.40
CA VAL A 323 32.10 -32.98 -1.99
C VAL A 323 33.18 -33.99 -1.76
N HIS A 324 34.03 -33.81 -0.74
CA HIS A 324 34.85 -34.86 -0.19
C HIS A 324 34.44 -35.17 1.24
N ARG A 325 34.68 -36.43 1.65
CA ARG A 325 34.34 -36.88 3.01
C ARG A 325 35.43 -36.43 3.98
N LEU A 326 34.97 -35.92 5.12
CA LEU A 326 35.84 -35.62 6.25
C LEU A 326 35.90 -36.83 7.22
N ASP A 327 36.81 -36.75 8.19
CA ASP A 327 36.91 -37.76 9.24
C ASP A 327 35.60 -37.85 10.04
N PRO A 328 35.17 -39.06 10.43
CA PRO A 328 33.99 -39.23 11.24
C PRO A 328 34.09 -38.45 12.58
N ILE A 329 33.01 -37.82 12.97
CA ILE A 329 32.91 -37.09 14.24
C ILE A 329 31.88 -37.74 15.14
N THR A 330 32.16 -37.72 16.45
CA THR A 330 31.19 -38.13 17.48
C THR A 330 30.67 -36.91 18.20
N LEU A 331 29.36 -36.83 18.40
CA LEU A 331 28.70 -35.69 19.04
C LEU A 331 27.98 -36.13 20.32
N LYS A 332 28.18 -35.38 21.40
CA LYS A 332 27.48 -35.63 22.66
C LYS A 332 25.97 -35.49 22.43
N GLY A 333 25.23 -36.55 22.69
CA GLY A 333 23.77 -36.59 22.55
C GLY A 333 23.24 -37.05 21.18
N ILE A 334 24.12 -37.44 20.25
CA ILE A 334 23.76 -38.11 19.00
C ILE A 334 24.42 -39.53 19.01
N SER A 335 23.60 -40.53 18.81
CA SER A 335 24.10 -41.93 18.79
C SER A 335 24.71 -42.25 17.45
N GLY A 336 26.00 -42.63 17.44
CA GLY A 336 26.75 -43.06 16.25
C GLY A 336 27.76 -42.02 15.75
N GLU A 337 28.60 -42.50 14.82
CA GLU A 337 29.54 -41.65 14.10
C GLU A 337 28.86 -40.96 12.95
N ILE A 338 29.11 -39.66 12.81
CA ILE A 338 28.61 -38.83 11.71
C ILE A 338 29.78 -38.58 10.77
N VAL A 339 29.57 -38.84 9.49
CA VAL A 339 30.52 -38.52 8.43
C VAL A 339 30.13 -37.20 7.79
N PRO A 340 30.88 -36.13 8.00
CA PRO A 340 30.64 -34.85 7.37
C PRO A 340 31.17 -34.83 5.93
N TYR A 341 30.66 -33.90 5.13
CA TYR A 341 31.06 -33.66 3.75
C TYR A 341 31.45 -32.22 3.57
N ALA A 342 32.68 -31.95 3.14
CA ALA A 342 33.08 -30.61 2.75
C ALA A 342 32.70 -30.37 1.28
N VAL A 343 32.14 -29.17 1.01
CA VAL A 343 31.70 -28.75 -0.33
C VAL A 343 32.89 -28.16 -1.09
N ASP A 344 33.28 -28.81 -2.20
CA ASP A 344 34.37 -28.34 -3.08
C ASP A 344 33.89 -27.36 -4.17
N GLY A 345 32.59 -27.36 -4.48
CA GLY A 345 31.99 -26.52 -5.48
C GLY A 345 30.74 -27.11 -6.14
N LEU A 346 30.13 -26.39 -7.02
CA LEU A 346 28.98 -26.86 -7.81
C LEU A 346 29.43 -27.94 -8.81
N ALA A 347 28.60 -28.95 -9.01
CA ALA A 347 28.86 -30.06 -9.95
C ALA A 347 28.79 -29.61 -11.44
N GLU A 348 28.23 -28.42 -11.71
CA GLU A 348 28.09 -27.84 -13.05
C GLU A 348 29.41 -27.43 -13.74
N ASN A 349 30.55 -27.70 -13.16
CA ASN A 349 31.85 -27.61 -13.84
C ASN A 349 32.29 -28.94 -14.49
N ALA A 350 31.33 -29.73 -15.04
CA ALA A 350 31.65 -30.60 -16.15
C ALA A 350 31.92 -29.77 -17.41
N PRO A 351 32.87 -30.12 -18.28
CA PRO A 351 33.34 -29.23 -19.36
C PRO A 351 32.21 -28.92 -20.35
N GLY A 352 31.58 -27.80 -20.21
CA GLY A 352 30.51 -27.32 -21.06
C GLY A 352 29.75 -26.17 -20.39
N GLU A 353 30.16 -24.92 -20.70
CA GLU A 353 29.42 -23.68 -20.52
C GLU A 353 29.31 -23.09 -19.11
N THR A 354 30.31 -22.31 -18.73
CA THR A 354 30.19 -21.26 -17.75
C THR A 354 30.05 -19.93 -18.48
N PRO A 355 28.89 -19.22 -18.41
CA PRO A 355 28.87 -17.81 -18.74
C PRO A 355 29.51 -17.05 -17.57
N GLY A 356 30.81 -16.74 -17.66
CA GLY A 356 31.45 -15.79 -16.77
C GLY A 356 32.75 -16.17 -16.07
N SER A 357 33.29 -17.37 -16.21
CA SER A 357 34.66 -17.63 -15.76
C SER A 357 35.63 -17.62 -16.94
N SER A 358 36.42 -16.60 -17.00
CA SER A 358 37.48 -16.42 -17.99
C SER A 358 38.74 -17.24 -17.71
N THR A 359 38.71 -18.13 -16.69
CA THR A 359 39.85 -18.97 -16.31
C THR A 359 39.52 -20.43 -16.52
N ILE A 360 40.27 -21.13 -17.36
CA ILE A 360 40.26 -22.59 -17.55
C ILE A 360 41.42 -23.16 -16.72
N ASN A 361 41.14 -24.09 -15.81
CA ASN A 361 42.15 -24.78 -15.00
C ASN A 361 41.82 -26.27 -14.98
N GLU A 362 42.59 -27.07 -15.70
CA GLU A 362 42.45 -28.52 -15.77
C GLU A 362 43.76 -29.17 -15.33
N GLU A 363 43.71 -30.00 -14.30
CA GLU A 363 44.85 -30.70 -13.73
C GLU A 363 44.49 -32.17 -13.52
N SER A 364 45.20 -33.03 -14.24
CA SER A 364 45.14 -34.48 -14.09
C SER A 364 46.51 -35.10 -14.36
N GLU A 365 46.70 -36.37 -14.10
CA GLU A 365 48.01 -37.03 -14.29
C GLU A 365 48.46 -36.90 -15.76
N GLY A 366 49.50 -36.13 -15.98
CA GLY A 366 50.02 -35.83 -17.30
C GLY A 366 49.41 -34.65 -18.06
N LEU A 367 48.42 -33.92 -17.45
CA LEU A 367 47.80 -32.74 -18.03
C LEU A 367 47.79 -31.60 -17.01
N HIS A 368 48.41 -30.49 -17.34
CA HIS A 368 48.37 -29.24 -16.63
C HIS A 368 47.98 -28.10 -17.61
N LEU A 369 46.74 -27.70 -17.59
CA LEU A 369 46.24 -26.59 -18.43
C LEU A 369 45.70 -25.49 -17.56
N ARG A 370 46.30 -24.29 -17.62
CA ARG A 370 45.79 -23.10 -16.93
C ARG A 370 45.76 -21.96 -17.91
N LEU A 371 44.54 -21.44 -18.17
CA LEU A 371 44.29 -20.35 -19.06
C LEU A 371 43.45 -19.29 -18.34
N ASP A 372 43.90 -18.04 -18.30
CA ASP A 372 43.17 -16.89 -17.75
C ASP A 372 42.87 -15.97 -18.93
N LEU A 373 41.67 -16.09 -19.49
CA LEU A 373 41.24 -15.40 -20.70
C LEU A 373 41.14 -13.89 -20.53
N ASP A 374 40.99 -13.38 -19.31
CA ASP A 374 40.93 -11.94 -19.02
C ASP A 374 42.32 -11.28 -19.02
N ARG A 375 43.35 -12.10 -18.84
CA ARG A 375 44.76 -11.63 -18.84
C ARG A 375 45.49 -11.82 -20.17
N LEU A 376 44.82 -12.47 -21.15
CA LEU A 376 45.40 -12.66 -22.47
C LEU A 376 45.12 -11.45 -23.37
N ASP A 377 46.18 -10.82 -23.84
CA ASP A 377 46.09 -9.90 -24.98
C ASP A 377 45.79 -10.66 -26.30
N GLU A 378 45.45 -9.95 -27.38
CA GLU A 378 45.10 -10.57 -28.67
C GLU A 378 46.19 -11.52 -29.23
N ASP A 379 47.46 -11.16 -29.03
CA ASP A 379 48.59 -11.98 -29.51
C ASP A 379 48.83 -13.22 -28.63
N ALA A 380 48.59 -13.09 -27.31
CA ALA A 380 48.64 -14.23 -26.39
C ALA A 380 47.44 -15.19 -26.62
N ARG A 381 46.28 -14.64 -26.97
CA ARG A 381 45.09 -15.42 -27.30
C ARG A 381 45.28 -16.28 -28.54
N ARG A 382 45.83 -15.71 -29.64
CA ARG A 382 46.17 -16.46 -30.86
C ARG A 382 47.22 -17.53 -30.62
N ARG A 383 48.22 -17.28 -29.75
CA ARG A 383 49.25 -18.28 -29.38
C ARG A 383 48.63 -19.41 -28.57
N ALA A 384 47.73 -19.12 -27.67
CA ALA A 384 47.03 -20.12 -26.88
C ALA A 384 46.11 -21.00 -27.75
N GLU A 385 45.36 -20.43 -28.69
CA GLU A 385 44.57 -21.17 -29.68
C GLU A 385 45.41 -22.11 -30.50
N ALA A 386 46.52 -21.63 -31.07
CA ALA A 386 47.44 -22.46 -31.87
C ALA A 386 48.09 -23.59 -31.06
N ALA A 387 48.38 -23.35 -29.77
CA ALA A 387 48.93 -24.36 -28.86
C ALA A 387 47.90 -25.44 -28.53
N LEU A 388 46.67 -25.06 -28.28
CA LEU A 388 45.56 -25.98 -28.00
C LEU A 388 45.19 -26.82 -29.23
N GLU A 389 45.12 -26.23 -30.41
CA GLU A 389 44.89 -26.96 -31.66
C GLU A 389 46.00 -28.01 -31.94
N LYS A 390 47.24 -27.61 -31.67
CA LYS A 390 48.38 -28.50 -31.82
C LYS A 390 48.30 -29.71 -30.80
N ALA A 391 47.96 -29.42 -29.54
CA ALA A 391 47.77 -30.39 -28.51
C ALA A 391 46.64 -31.39 -28.85
N LEU A 392 45.47 -30.85 -29.28
CA LEU A 392 44.34 -31.63 -29.75
C LEU A 392 44.68 -32.52 -30.94
N GLY A 393 45.48 -32.03 -31.88
CA GLY A 393 45.93 -32.76 -33.05
C GLY A 393 46.88 -33.95 -32.69
N VAL A 394 47.65 -33.81 -31.59
CA VAL A 394 48.51 -34.91 -31.08
C VAL A 394 47.66 -35.93 -30.32
N LEU A 395 46.73 -35.48 -29.45
CA LEU A 395 45.86 -36.38 -28.69
C LEU A 395 44.95 -37.25 -29.59
N ARG A 396 44.43 -36.66 -30.68
CA ARG A 396 43.62 -37.41 -31.66
C ARG A 396 44.43 -38.44 -32.46
N ARG A 397 45.71 -38.22 -32.66
CA ARG A 397 46.59 -39.18 -33.39
C ARG A 397 47.16 -40.28 -32.47
N GLY A 398 47.25 -40.04 -31.17
CA GLY A 398 47.72 -41.03 -30.20
C GLY A 398 46.66 -41.98 -29.66
N GLY A 399 45.39 -41.84 -30.09
CA GLY A 399 44.27 -42.75 -29.73
C GLY A 399 43.95 -43.82 -30.79
N ASP A 400 44.71 -43.85 -31.89
CA ASP A 400 44.53 -44.83 -32.97
C ASP A 400 45.67 -45.89 -33.01
N GLU A 401 46.37 -46.15 -31.87
CA GLU A 401 47.30 -47.28 -31.72
C GLU A 401 46.85 -48.30 -30.62
#